data_2012d6e00e81b2ce6864782fdecf58f7
#
_entry.id   2012d6e00e81b2ce6864782fdecf58f7
#
_cell.length_a   1.000
_cell.length_b   1.000
_cell.length_c   1.000
_cell.angle_alpha   90.00
_cell.angle_beta   90.00
_cell.angle_gamma   90.00
#
_symmetry.space_group_name_H-M   'P 1'
#
loop_
_entity.id
_entity.type
_entity.pdbx_description
1 polymer ?
#
loop_
_entity_poly.entity_id
_entity_poly.type
_entity_poly.pdbx_seq_one_letter_code
_entity_poly.pdbx_strand_id
1 'polypeptide(L)'
;LLASSAASDVYKRQAYYYIQNYNMKPESDVKDFEAELKKDYNFRLERRNEYLVKYKPMEDVVLFTEELLKQDYYYALLFNGMSYLFKTRKEMDRYHTLLPEINRLYTKGILSARLYDVADEAERYIAYGIAFRDKKNPSIEEIMATMGESEMNQYLYTKLIAGSLCTNDTLAFHEKRTQFDSIVKMSHLRAQVMQIYNQTKSYLKNPQPVSDNLLYGEFHENSKHTTRMPYMKPVYDVLEKNRGKVIYFDFWARWCPPCLAEMEPLKQLRSKFSTDDLIIYSICVSEPKEQWEECLNEYSLKNRGIECVHVTDYLGINNYQKIRKQWKIDRMPYYV
;
A
#
# COMPACT_ATOMS: atom_id res chain seq x y z
N LEU A 1 -21.57 9.14 13.27
CA LEU A 1 -20.49 8.18 12.97
C LEU A 1 -20.94 7.02 12.08
N LEU A 2 -22.16 6.46 12.24
CA LEU A 2 -22.69 5.39 11.37
C LEU A 2 -23.10 5.87 9.96
N ALA A 3 -23.50 7.13 9.82
CA ALA A 3 -23.80 7.74 8.52
C ALA A 3 -22.56 7.94 7.63
N SER A 4 -21.36 8.07 8.22
CA SER A 4 -20.11 8.24 7.48
C SER A 4 -19.61 6.95 6.80
N SER A 5 -19.86 5.77 7.37
CA SER A 5 -19.44 4.51 6.77
C SER A 5 -20.29 4.12 5.57
N ALA A 6 -21.63 4.28 5.66
CA ALA A 6 -22.54 4.01 4.56
C ALA A 6 -22.34 5.00 3.39
N ALA A 7 -22.11 6.28 3.67
CA ALA A 7 -21.75 7.26 2.65
C ALA A 7 -20.42 6.91 1.99
N SER A 8 -19.38 6.54 2.77
CA SER A 8 -18.08 6.11 2.25
C SER A 8 -18.21 4.90 1.31
N ASP A 9 -19.04 3.90 1.63
CA ASP A 9 -19.24 2.72 0.78
C ASP A 9 -20.02 3.02 -0.51
N VAL A 10 -20.99 3.94 -0.45
CA VAL A 10 -21.70 4.43 -1.64
C VAL A 10 -20.74 5.20 -2.56
N TYR A 11 -19.89 6.08 -2.00
CA TYR A 11 -18.92 6.85 -2.76
C TYR A 11 -17.79 5.98 -3.34
N LYS A 12 -17.29 5.01 -2.59
CA LYS A 12 -16.33 4.01 -3.12
C LYS A 12 -16.94 3.23 -4.29
N ARG A 13 -18.19 2.81 -4.21
CA ARG A 13 -18.90 2.12 -5.30
C ARG A 13 -19.10 3.03 -6.51
N GLN A 14 -19.40 4.31 -6.32
CA GLN A 14 -19.57 5.25 -7.44
C GLN A 14 -18.23 5.54 -8.14
N ALA A 15 -17.16 5.82 -7.40
CA ALA A 15 -15.83 5.97 -7.98
C ALA A 15 -15.40 4.68 -8.72
N TYR A 16 -15.62 3.50 -8.10
CA TYR A 16 -15.34 2.20 -8.70
C TYR A 16 -16.21 1.92 -9.93
N TYR A 17 -17.48 2.34 -9.93
CA TYR A 17 -18.40 2.21 -11.05
C TYR A 17 -17.96 3.06 -12.25
N TYR A 18 -17.54 4.29 -12.03
CA TYR A 18 -16.98 5.15 -13.08
C TYR A 18 -15.70 4.56 -13.69
N ILE A 19 -14.85 3.96 -12.86
CA ILE A 19 -13.58 3.38 -13.29
C ILE A 19 -13.77 2.06 -14.06
N GLN A 20 -14.70 1.20 -13.65
CA GLN A 20 -14.97 -0.07 -14.35
C GLN A 20 -15.67 0.11 -15.70
N ASN A 21 -16.49 1.14 -15.85
CA ASN A 21 -17.24 1.37 -17.09
C ASN A 21 -16.43 2.15 -18.16
N TYR A 22 -15.34 2.80 -17.77
CA TYR A 22 -14.40 3.40 -18.71
C TYR A 22 -13.30 2.39 -19.05
N ASN A 23 -13.51 1.63 -20.13
CA ASN A 23 -12.45 0.88 -20.82
C ASN A 23 -11.45 1.89 -21.41
N MET A 24 -10.54 2.41 -20.58
CA MET A 24 -9.62 3.51 -20.89
C MET A 24 -8.76 3.17 -22.14
N LYS A 25 -9.04 3.81 -23.21
CA LYS A 25 -8.24 3.89 -24.44
C LYS A 25 -7.25 5.08 -24.36
N PRO A 26 -6.36 5.33 -25.29
CA PRO A 26 -5.21 6.25 -25.15
C PRO A 26 -5.59 7.72 -24.86
N GLU A 27 -4.61 8.60 -24.75
CA GLU A 27 -4.63 10.00 -24.24
C GLU A 27 -5.89 10.86 -24.44
N SER A 28 -6.70 10.61 -25.50
CA SER A 28 -8.00 11.28 -25.72
C SER A 28 -9.00 10.98 -24.60
N ASP A 29 -9.01 9.75 -24.09
CA ASP A 29 -9.99 9.30 -23.10
C ASP A 29 -9.72 9.91 -21.70
N VAL A 30 -8.49 10.32 -21.41
CA VAL A 30 -8.16 10.99 -20.15
C VAL A 30 -8.76 12.38 -20.09
N LYS A 31 -8.67 13.14 -21.19
CA LYS A 31 -9.28 14.49 -21.27
C LYS A 31 -10.79 14.42 -21.20
N ASP A 32 -11.39 13.45 -21.87
CA ASP A 32 -12.84 13.21 -21.84
C ASP A 32 -13.29 12.81 -20.43
N PHE A 33 -12.56 11.93 -19.75
CA PHE A 33 -12.83 11.56 -18.36
C PHE A 33 -12.78 12.77 -17.43
N GLU A 34 -11.78 13.64 -17.56
CA GLU A 34 -11.66 14.82 -16.73
C GLU A 34 -12.76 15.84 -16.99
N ALA A 35 -13.19 16.00 -18.24
CA ALA A 35 -14.32 16.83 -18.60
C ALA A 35 -15.61 16.32 -17.96
N GLU A 36 -15.86 15.01 -18.04
CA GLU A 36 -16.99 14.35 -17.38
C GLU A 36 -16.92 14.47 -15.84
N LEU A 37 -15.76 14.23 -15.25
CA LEU A 37 -15.56 14.39 -13.83
C LEU A 37 -15.80 15.82 -13.36
N LYS A 38 -15.36 16.81 -14.14
CA LYS A 38 -15.61 18.23 -13.86
C LYS A 38 -17.09 18.57 -13.94
N LYS A 39 -17.81 17.99 -14.89
CA LYS A 39 -19.27 18.15 -15.04
C LYS A 39 -19.99 17.54 -13.83
N ASP A 40 -19.62 16.34 -13.39
CA ASP A 40 -20.18 15.70 -12.19
C ASP A 40 -19.89 16.53 -10.92
N TYR A 41 -18.67 17.02 -10.76
CA TYR A 41 -18.31 17.90 -9.65
C TYR A 41 -19.16 19.17 -9.61
N ASN A 42 -19.35 19.85 -10.75
CA ASN A 42 -20.17 21.04 -10.82
C ASN A 42 -21.65 20.75 -10.51
N PHE A 43 -22.18 19.63 -11.02
CA PHE A 43 -23.54 19.20 -10.70
C PHE A 43 -23.74 18.95 -9.20
N ARG A 44 -22.80 18.29 -8.54
CA ARG A 44 -22.85 18.05 -7.08
C ARG A 44 -22.72 19.33 -6.29
N LEU A 45 -21.90 20.28 -6.77
CA LEU A 45 -21.75 21.60 -6.16
C LEU A 45 -23.05 22.41 -6.22
N GLU A 46 -23.75 22.38 -7.37
CA GLU A 46 -25.07 23.01 -7.52
C GLU A 46 -26.09 22.39 -6.56
N ARG A 47 -26.19 21.08 -6.50
CA ARG A 47 -27.09 20.36 -5.58
C ARG A 47 -26.79 20.68 -4.11
N ARG A 48 -25.52 20.74 -3.75
CA ARG A 48 -25.11 21.19 -2.41
C ARG A 48 -25.59 22.62 -2.15
N ASN A 49 -25.40 23.53 -3.09
CA ASN A 49 -25.81 24.94 -2.91
C ASN A 49 -27.34 25.08 -2.76
N GLU A 50 -28.13 24.34 -3.54
CA GLU A 50 -29.58 24.25 -3.36
C GLU A 50 -29.96 23.79 -1.94
N TYR A 51 -29.26 22.74 -1.43
CA TYR A 51 -29.46 22.24 -0.07
C TYR A 51 -29.14 23.32 0.98
N LEU A 52 -28.01 24.00 0.84
CA LEU A 52 -27.58 25.05 1.78
C LEU A 52 -28.58 26.20 1.84
N VAL A 53 -29.11 26.61 0.70
CA VAL A 53 -30.15 27.66 0.63
C VAL A 53 -31.44 27.22 1.34
N LYS A 54 -31.83 25.97 1.10
CA LYS A 54 -33.10 25.42 1.64
C LYS A 54 -33.06 25.19 3.14
N TYR A 55 -31.97 24.62 3.66
CA TYR A 55 -31.89 24.09 5.03
C TYR A 55 -31.04 24.94 5.96
N LYS A 56 -30.25 25.87 5.44
CA LYS A 56 -29.38 26.79 6.20
C LYS A 56 -28.64 26.10 7.34
N PRO A 57 -27.85 25.06 7.05
CA PRO A 57 -27.12 24.32 8.07
C PRO A 57 -26.03 25.17 8.72
N MET A 58 -25.48 24.69 9.83
CA MET A 58 -24.36 25.33 10.52
C MET A 58 -23.16 25.53 9.58
N GLU A 59 -22.34 26.54 9.82
CA GLU A 59 -21.20 26.93 9.02
C GLU A 59 -20.20 25.75 8.85
N ASP A 60 -19.98 24.98 9.92
CA ASP A 60 -19.11 23.80 9.88
C ASP A 60 -19.58 22.76 8.85
N VAL A 61 -20.90 22.57 8.69
CA VAL A 61 -21.47 21.65 7.69
C VAL A 61 -21.23 22.20 6.28
N VAL A 62 -21.34 23.52 6.12
CA VAL A 62 -21.09 24.22 4.85
C VAL A 62 -19.64 23.98 4.42
N LEU A 63 -18.70 24.26 5.31
CA LEU A 63 -17.26 24.08 5.05
C LEU A 63 -16.90 22.60 4.81
N PHE A 64 -17.38 21.71 5.67
CA PHE A 64 -17.11 20.28 5.55
C PHE A 64 -17.58 19.70 4.22
N THR A 65 -18.80 20.02 3.79
CA THR A 65 -19.35 19.49 2.53
C THR A 65 -18.63 20.04 1.31
N GLU A 66 -18.14 21.26 1.36
CA GLU A 66 -17.35 21.84 0.26
C GLU A 66 -16.00 21.16 0.11
N GLU A 67 -15.28 21.00 1.21
CA GLU A 67 -13.98 20.34 1.20
C GLU A 67 -14.08 18.86 0.83
N LEU A 68 -15.13 18.17 1.28
CA LEU A 68 -15.36 16.76 0.91
C LEU A 68 -15.56 16.60 -0.61
N LEU A 69 -16.33 17.47 -1.25
CA LEU A 69 -16.51 17.44 -2.71
C LEU A 69 -15.20 17.69 -3.47
N LYS A 70 -14.35 18.60 -2.98
CA LYS A 70 -13.02 18.83 -3.57
C LYS A 70 -12.12 17.60 -3.40
N GLN A 71 -12.12 17.00 -2.22
CA GLN A 71 -11.34 15.81 -1.94
C GLN A 71 -11.78 14.63 -2.82
N ASP A 72 -13.08 14.40 -3.01
CA ASP A 72 -13.59 13.38 -3.92
C ASP A 72 -13.14 13.63 -5.37
N TYR A 73 -13.18 14.88 -5.83
CA TYR A 73 -12.74 15.26 -7.16
C TYR A 73 -11.25 14.97 -7.39
N TYR A 74 -10.38 15.40 -6.47
CA TYR A 74 -8.94 15.15 -6.59
C TYR A 74 -8.58 13.68 -6.45
N TYR A 75 -9.27 12.94 -5.59
CA TYR A 75 -9.10 11.51 -5.51
C TYR A 75 -9.39 10.81 -6.84
N ALA A 76 -10.51 11.13 -7.47
CA ALA A 76 -10.90 10.55 -8.75
C ALA A 76 -9.90 10.92 -9.88
N LEU A 77 -9.39 12.15 -9.89
CA LEU A 77 -8.32 12.56 -10.82
C LEU A 77 -7.06 11.73 -10.64
N LEU A 78 -6.54 11.64 -9.41
CA LEU A 78 -5.31 10.90 -9.11
C LEU A 78 -5.45 9.42 -9.44
N PHE A 79 -6.57 8.81 -9.08
CA PHE A 79 -6.84 7.41 -9.38
C PHE A 79 -6.87 7.14 -10.88
N ASN A 80 -7.43 8.07 -11.66
CA ASN A 80 -7.39 7.98 -13.12
C ASN A 80 -5.95 8.12 -13.66
N GLY A 81 -5.18 9.06 -13.11
CA GLY A 81 -3.76 9.21 -13.42
C GLY A 81 -2.96 7.95 -13.15
N MET A 82 -3.22 7.27 -12.03
CA MET A 82 -2.63 5.97 -11.72
C MET A 82 -2.96 4.91 -12.77
N SER A 83 -4.23 4.84 -13.20
CA SER A 83 -4.65 3.90 -14.24
C SER A 83 -3.92 4.14 -15.56
N TYR A 84 -3.74 5.40 -15.96
CA TYR A 84 -2.97 5.77 -17.13
C TYR A 84 -1.48 5.39 -16.98
N LEU A 85 -0.88 5.71 -15.83
CA LEU A 85 0.52 5.42 -15.53
C LEU A 85 0.79 3.91 -15.61
N PHE A 86 -0.07 3.07 -15.04
CA PHE A 86 0.07 1.62 -15.11
C PHE A 86 -0.05 1.06 -16.53
N LYS A 87 -0.95 1.63 -17.35
CA LYS A 87 -1.12 1.18 -18.75
C LYS A 87 0.02 1.60 -19.65
N THR A 88 0.45 2.86 -19.54
CA THR A 88 1.39 3.47 -20.49
C THR A 88 2.82 3.47 -20.03
N ARG A 89 3.06 3.29 -18.72
CA ARG A 89 4.36 3.46 -18.06
C ARG A 89 4.92 4.87 -18.20
N LYS A 90 4.05 5.88 -18.41
CA LYS A 90 4.40 7.28 -18.58
C LYS A 90 3.64 8.14 -17.60
N GLU A 91 4.35 9.06 -16.96
CA GLU A 91 3.75 10.11 -16.14
C GLU A 91 3.03 11.14 -17.03
N MET A 92 2.04 11.80 -16.45
CA MET A 92 1.38 12.94 -17.07
C MET A 92 1.77 14.21 -16.33
N ASP A 93 2.44 15.15 -17.01
CA ASP A 93 2.93 16.40 -16.42
C ASP A 93 1.84 17.18 -15.68
N ARG A 94 0.60 17.13 -16.18
CA ARG A 94 -0.53 17.82 -15.56
C ARG A 94 -0.84 17.34 -14.13
N TYR A 95 -0.55 16.08 -13.78
CA TYR A 95 -0.79 15.60 -12.43
C TYR A 95 0.21 16.18 -11.43
N HIS A 96 1.41 16.48 -11.88
CA HIS A 96 2.37 17.24 -11.08
C HIS A 96 1.89 18.69 -10.84
N THR A 97 1.18 19.29 -11.79
CA THR A 97 0.61 20.64 -11.60
C THR A 97 -0.54 20.70 -10.61
N LEU A 98 -1.17 19.56 -10.27
CA LEU A 98 -2.22 19.50 -9.25
C LEU A 98 -1.67 19.45 -7.81
N LEU A 99 -0.41 19.06 -7.62
CA LEU A 99 0.16 18.88 -6.28
C LEU A 99 0.03 20.12 -5.37
N PRO A 100 0.26 21.37 -5.83
CA PRO A 100 0.06 22.55 -5.00
C PRO A 100 -1.39 22.73 -4.52
N GLU A 101 -2.37 22.33 -5.35
CA GLU A 101 -3.79 22.41 -4.98
C GLU A 101 -4.16 21.30 -3.99
N ILE A 102 -3.65 20.09 -4.21
CA ILE A 102 -3.82 18.96 -3.31
C ILE A 102 -3.19 19.27 -1.95
N ASN A 103 -2.00 19.86 -1.91
CA ASN A 103 -1.36 20.31 -0.68
C ASN A 103 -2.23 21.32 0.10
N ARG A 104 -2.91 22.22 -0.60
CA ARG A 104 -3.81 23.19 0.04
C ARG A 104 -5.05 22.57 0.69
N LEU A 105 -5.51 21.41 0.24
CA LEU A 105 -6.62 20.71 0.90
C LEU A 105 -6.29 20.33 2.34
N TYR A 106 -5.04 20.04 2.63
CA TYR A 106 -4.61 19.64 3.98
C TYR A 106 -4.53 20.82 4.97
N THR A 107 -4.20 22.01 4.49
CA THR A 107 -4.01 23.20 5.35
C THR A 107 -5.31 23.78 5.92
N LYS A 108 -6.47 23.38 5.42
CA LYS A 108 -7.78 23.91 5.87
C LYS A 108 -8.34 23.25 7.11
N GLY A 109 -7.62 22.29 7.70
CA GLY A 109 -7.98 21.69 8.98
C GLY A 109 -9.17 20.72 8.95
N ILE A 110 -9.77 20.46 7.78
CA ILE A 110 -10.89 19.52 7.65
C ILE A 110 -10.35 18.15 7.30
N LEU A 111 -10.00 17.41 8.34
CA LEU A 111 -9.50 16.04 8.21
C LEU A 111 -10.68 15.07 7.97
N SER A 112 -10.65 14.41 6.83
CA SER A 112 -11.58 13.34 6.48
C SER A 112 -10.81 12.09 6.05
N ALA A 113 -11.47 10.93 6.07
CA ALA A 113 -10.89 9.72 5.51
C ALA A 113 -10.51 9.90 4.03
N ARG A 114 -11.31 10.69 3.28
CA ARG A 114 -11.03 10.97 1.87
C ARG A 114 -9.78 11.81 1.66
N LEU A 115 -9.44 12.71 2.58
CA LEU A 115 -8.19 13.47 2.48
C LEU A 115 -6.97 12.57 2.58
N TYR A 116 -7.01 11.57 3.45
CA TYR A 116 -5.96 10.57 3.54
C TYR A 116 -5.87 9.71 2.26
N ASP A 117 -7.01 9.32 1.67
CA ASP A 117 -7.04 8.63 0.38
C ASP A 117 -6.40 9.48 -0.73
N VAL A 118 -6.66 10.80 -0.78
CA VAL A 118 -6.05 11.74 -1.74
C VAL A 118 -4.54 11.81 -1.55
N ALA A 119 -4.08 11.92 -0.32
CA ALA A 119 -2.66 11.96 -0.01
C ALA A 119 -1.95 10.66 -0.41
N ASP A 120 -2.56 9.53 -0.12
CA ASP A 120 -2.04 8.21 -0.46
C ASP A 120 -1.97 7.99 -1.98
N GLU A 121 -2.99 8.42 -2.74
CA GLU A 121 -2.94 8.32 -4.20
C GLU A 121 -1.92 9.29 -4.82
N ALA A 122 -1.73 10.48 -4.27
CA ALA A 122 -0.70 11.41 -4.72
C ALA A 122 0.71 10.81 -4.49
N GLU A 123 0.96 10.26 -3.33
CA GLU A 123 2.21 9.57 -3.00
C GLU A 123 2.46 8.41 -3.97
N ARG A 124 1.46 7.54 -4.16
CA ARG A 124 1.58 6.41 -5.08
C ARG A 124 1.87 6.85 -6.51
N TYR A 125 1.16 7.87 -7.00
CA TYR A 125 1.37 8.38 -8.36
C TYR A 125 2.83 8.82 -8.55
N ILE A 126 3.38 9.54 -7.59
CA ILE A 126 4.77 10.00 -7.62
C ILE A 126 5.73 8.80 -7.53
N ALA A 127 5.52 7.92 -6.56
CA ALA A 127 6.40 6.78 -6.33
C ALA A 127 6.48 5.85 -7.54
N TYR A 128 5.33 5.49 -8.11
CA TYR A 128 5.30 4.64 -9.31
C TYR A 128 5.80 5.36 -10.55
N GLY A 129 5.55 6.67 -10.68
CA GLY A 129 6.11 7.48 -11.75
C GLY A 129 7.63 7.44 -11.78
N ILE A 130 8.24 7.69 -10.62
CA ILE A 130 9.71 7.61 -10.47
C ILE A 130 10.18 6.17 -10.75
N ALA A 131 9.50 5.16 -10.19
CA ALA A 131 9.89 3.76 -10.37
C ALA A 131 9.87 3.33 -11.84
N PHE A 132 8.88 3.73 -12.62
CA PHE A 132 8.80 3.40 -14.03
C PHE A 132 9.79 4.17 -14.89
N ARG A 133 10.03 5.45 -14.57
CA ARG A 133 10.97 6.31 -15.30
C ARG A 133 12.42 5.87 -15.05
N ASP A 134 12.79 5.69 -13.79
CA ASP A 134 14.18 5.53 -13.36
C ASP A 134 14.56 4.04 -13.14
N LYS A 135 13.58 3.11 -13.28
CA LYS A 135 13.74 1.66 -13.07
C LYS A 135 14.33 1.31 -11.70
N LYS A 136 13.95 2.08 -10.69
CA LYS A 136 14.38 1.88 -9.28
C LYS A 136 13.23 2.24 -8.34
N ASN A 137 13.26 1.70 -7.12
CA ASN A 137 12.37 2.20 -6.07
C ASN A 137 12.80 3.61 -5.67
N PRO A 138 11.87 4.60 -5.62
CA PRO A 138 12.21 5.93 -5.14
C PRO A 138 12.55 5.88 -3.64
N SER A 139 13.49 6.72 -3.23
CA SER A 139 13.68 7.00 -1.82
C SER A 139 12.55 7.87 -1.28
N ILE A 140 12.37 7.87 0.05
CA ILE A 140 11.42 8.77 0.72
C ILE A 140 11.72 10.22 0.35
N GLU A 141 12.99 10.58 0.28
CA GLU A 141 13.47 11.92 -0.04
C GLU A 141 13.08 12.37 -1.45
N GLU A 142 13.16 11.46 -2.43
CA GLU A 142 12.75 11.74 -3.82
C GLU A 142 11.24 11.99 -3.92
N ILE A 143 10.41 11.17 -3.23
CA ILE A 143 8.96 11.37 -3.16
C ILE A 143 8.66 12.73 -2.50
N MET A 144 9.28 13.00 -1.35
CA MET A 144 9.05 14.21 -0.59
C MET A 144 9.49 15.49 -1.34
N ALA A 145 10.60 15.44 -2.07
CA ALA A 145 11.07 16.55 -2.90
C ALA A 145 10.06 16.88 -4.00
N THR A 146 9.41 15.88 -4.58
CA THR A 146 8.37 16.08 -5.62
C THR A 146 7.07 16.63 -5.02
N MET A 147 6.70 16.20 -3.82
CA MET A 147 5.49 16.66 -3.12
C MET A 147 5.58 18.12 -2.66
N GLY A 148 6.78 18.62 -2.41
CA GLY A 148 7.02 19.95 -1.85
C GLY A 148 6.73 20.09 -0.34
N GLU A 149 6.96 21.25 0.24
CA GLU A 149 6.71 21.51 1.67
C GLU A 149 5.24 21.78 1.95
N SER A 150 4.63 20.96 2.80
CA SER A 150 3.22 21.10 3.21
C SER A 150 2.91 20.25 4.46
N GLU A 151 1.75 20.47 5.06
CA GLU A 151 1.25 19.62 6.15
C GLU A 151 0.94 18.19 5.63
N MET A 152 0.48 18.05 4.40
CA MET A 152 0.29 16.76 3.76
C MET A 152 1.62 16.02 3.61
N ASN A 153 2.68 16.72 3.27
CA ASN A 153 4.03 16.19 3.22
C ASN A 153 4.47 15.64 4.59
N GLN A 154 4.21 16.36 5.69
CA GLN A 154 4.49 15.87 7.04
C GLN A 154 3.72 14.57 7.35
N TYR A 155 2.45 14.49 6.97
CA TYR A 155 1.64 13.27 7.11
C TYR A 155 2.25 12.10 6.33
N LEU A 156 2.56 12.29 5.05
CA LEU A 156 3.12 11.24 4.20
C LEU A 156 4.49 10.79 4.67
N TYR A 157 5.36 11.70 5.07
CA TYR A 157 6.65 11.35 5.64
C TYR A 157 6.48 10.54 6.93
N THR A 158 5.55 10.95 7.80
CA THR A 158 5.20 10.19 9.01
C THR A 158 4.71 8.78 8.68
N LYS A 159 3.84 8.63 7.68
CA LYS A 159 3.33 7.34 7.21
C LYS A 159 4.46 6.43 6.70
N LEU A 160 5.37 6.95 5.90
CA LEU A 160 6.49 6.18 5.35
C LEU A 160 7.46 5.72 6.47
N ILE A 161 7.75 6.59 7.42
CA ILE A 161 8.55 6.24 8.61
C ILE A 161 7.82 5.21 9.49
N ALA A 162 6.52 5.39 9.73
CA ALA A 162 5.71 4.42 10.46
C ALA A 162 5.67 3.05 9.76
N GLY A 163 5.61 3.04 8.42
CA GLY A 163 5.69 1.82 7.61
C GLY A 163 6.99 1.05 7.85
N SER A 164 8.14 1.72 7.84
CA SER A 164 9.44 1.09 8.15
C SER A 164 9.45 0.50 9.57
N LEU A 165 8.92 1.22 10.55
CA LEU A 165 8.81 0.72 11.93
C LEU A 165 7.88 -0.50 12.05
N CYS A 166 6.79 -0.53 11.30
CA CYS A 166 5.88 -1.68 11.28
C CYS A 166 6.53 -2.94 10.66
N THR A 167 7.58 -2.78 9.85
CA THR A 167 8.43 -3.88 9.37
C THR A 167 9.63 -4.17 10.29
N ASN A 168 9.58 -3.69 11.52
CA ASN A 168 10.62 -3.84 12.54
C ASN A 168 11.97 -3.16 12.22
N ASP A 169 12.00 -2.26 11.26
CA ASP A 169 13.21 -1.50 10.89
C ASP A 169 13.39 -0.26 11.79
N THR A 170 13.85 -0.51 13.03
CA THR A 170 14.17 0.57 13.97
C THR A 170 15.47 1.29 13.63
N LEU A 171 16.37 0.66 12.86
CA LEU A 171 17.65 1.27 12.46
C LEU A 171 17.40 2.37 11.42
N ALA A 172 16.59 2.09 10.40
CA ALA A 172 16.22 3.09 9.40
C ALA A 172 15.58 4.33 10.03
N PHE A 173 14.71 4.16 11.05
CA PHE A 173 14.18 5.28 11.79
C PHE A 173 15.26 6.04 12.58
N HIS A 174 16.18 5.31 13.20
CA HIS A 174 17.26 5.94 13.97
C HIS A 174 18.15 6.82 13.08
N GLU A 175 18.51 6.33 11.90
CA GLU A 175 19.29 7.06 10.90
C GLU A 175 18.56 8.31 10.39
N LYS A 176 17.23 8.21 10.17
CA LYS A 176 16.38 9.30 9.67
C LYS A 176 15.82 10.22 10.77
N ARG A 177 16.15 9.99 12.04
CA ARG A 177 15.57 10.70 13.16
C ARG A 177 15.74 12.22 13.08
N THR A 178 16.92 12.69 12.75
CA THR A 178 17.20 14.15 12.62
C THR A 178 16.36 14.76 11.50
N GLN A 179 16.25 14.07 10.38
CA GLN A 179 15.44 14.50 9.24
C GLN A 179 13.95 14.49 9.60
N PHE A 180 13.46 13.44 10.26
CA PHE A 180 12.10 13.37 10.76
C PHE A 180 11.77 14.56 11.67
N ASP A 181 12.63 14.87 12.63
CA ASP A 181 12.45 15.99 13.56
C ASP A 181 12.52 17.36 12.86
N SER A 182 13.20 17.46 11.71
CA SER A 182 13.24 18.67 10.89
C SER A 182 12.00 18.87 10.03
N ILE A 183 11.42 17.79 9.49
CA ILE A 183 10.27 17.86 8.57
C ILE A 183 8.94 17.86 9.34
N VAL A 184 8.75 16.93 10.28
CA VAL A 184 7.48 16.74 10.98
C VAL A 184 7.41 17.66 12.19
N LYS A 185 6.63 18.74 12.07
CA LYS A 185 6.40 19.71 13.15
C LYS A 185 5.10 19.45 13.93
N MET A 186 4.15 18.74 13.32
CA MET A 186 2.85 18.42 13.93
C MET A 186 3.04 17.45 15.11
N SER A 187 2.72 17.92 16.32
CA SER A 187 2.98 17.19 17.58
C SER A 187 2.30 15.82 17.65
N HIS A 188 1.06 15.72 17.15
CA HIS A 188 0.32 14.45 17.15
C HIS A 188 0.94 13.41 16.22
N LEU A 189 1.46 13.79 15.04
CA LEU A 189 2.17 12.90 14.14
C LEU A 189 3.48 12.38 14.76
N ARG A 190 4.21 13.28 15.41
CA ARG A 190 5.43 12.91 16.16
C ARG A 190 5.11 11.91 17.28
N ALA A 191 4.04 12.16 18.04
CA ALA A 191 3.63 11.26 19.12
C ALA A 191 3.25 9.87 18.60
N GLN A 192 2.54 9.78 17.48
CA GLN A 192 2.19 8.50 16.85
C GLN A 192 3.43 7.70 16.43
N VAL A 193 4.39 8.32 15.75
CA VAL A 193 5.63 7.64 15.36
C VAL A 193 6.40 7.16 16.58
N MET A 194 6.52 7.98 17.61
CA MET A 194 7.22 7.59 18.85
C MET A 194 6.53 6.46 19.58
N GLN A 195 5.20 6.42 19.57
CA GLN A 195 4.45 5.28 20.12
C GLN A 195 4.77 4.00 19.36
N ILE A 196 4.70 4.01 18.02
CA ILE A 196 5.03 2.85 17.16
C ILE A 196 6.48 2.43 17.42
N TYR A 197 7.42 3.36 17.39
CA TYR A 197 8.84 3.07 17.67
C TYR A 197 9.05 2.35 19.02
N ASN A 198 8.43 2.85 20.09
CA ASN A 198 8.56 2.25 21.41
C ASN A 198 7.92 0.85 21.46
N GLN A 199 6.79 0.65 20.81
CA GLN A 199 6.13 -0.66 20.71
C GLN A 199 7.02 -1.65 19.93
N THR A 200 7.55 -1.25 18.76
CA THR A 200 8.46 -2.07 17.96
C THR A 200 9.72 -2.43 18.74
N LYS A 201 10.31 -1.45 19.42
CA LYS A 201 11.50 -1.69 20.26
C LYS A 201 11.23 -2.66 21.42
N SER A 202 10.06 -2.56 22.05
CA SER A 202 9.63 -3.51 23.09
C SER A 202 9.44 -4.91 22.54
N TYR A 203 8.81 -5.02 21.36
CA TYR A 203 8.62 -6.28 20.64
C TYR A 203 9.95 -6.95 20.29
N LEU A 204 10.91 -6.19 19.75
CA LEU A 204 12.24 -6.72 19.38
C LEU A 204 13.05 -7.17 20.58
N LYS A 205 12.84 -6.57 21.76
CA LYS A 205 13.48 -7.04 23.01
C LYS A 205 12.87 -8.33 23.53
N ASN A 206 11.55 -8.50 23.39
CA ASN A 206 10.78 -9.64 23.84
C ASN A 206 9.85 -10.11 22.72
N PRO A 207 10.39 -10.74 21.65
CA PRO A 207 9.56 -11.18 20.54
C PRO A 207 8.55 -12.21 21.06
N GLN A 208 7.28 -11.94 20.74
CA GLN A 208 6.22 -12.92 21.03
C GLN A 208 6.39 -14.12 20.10
N PRO A 209 6.12 -15.34 20.58
CA PRO A 209 6.10 -16.50 19.69
C PRO A 209 5.09 -16.28 18.58
N VAL A 210 5.38 -16.85 17.39
CA VAL A 210 4.44 -16.84 16.26
C VAL A 210 3.08 -17.30 16.77
N SER A 211 2.05 -16.49 16.52
CA SER A 211 0.69 -16.84 16.96
C SER A 211 0.28 -18.17 16.36
N ASP A 212 -0.21 -19.08 17.20
CA ASP A 212 -0.76 -20.36 16.76
C ASP A 212 -1.86 -20.19 15.70
N ASN A 213 -2.57 -19.06 15.70
CA ASN A 213 -3.56 -18.71 14.68
C ASN A 213 -2.98 -18.58 13.27
N LEU A 214 -1.70 -18.22 13.11
CA LEU A 214 -1.02 -18.20 11.81
C LEU A 214 -0.89 -19.62 11.23
N LEU A 215 -0.67 -20.61 12.09
CA LEU A 215 -0.41 -21.99 11.67
C LEU A 215 -1.65 -22.89 11.73
N TYR A 216 -2.53 -22.68 12.71
CA TYR A 216 -3.57 -23.65 13.07
C TYR A 216 -5.02 -23.15 12.88
N GLY A 217 -5.23 -21.92 12.39
CA GLY A 217 -6.56 -21.34 12.22
C GLY A 217 -7.14 -20.72 13.49
N GLU A 218 -8.38 -20.23 13.42
CA GLU A 218 -9.03 -19.57 14.56
C GLU A 218 -9.29 -20.57 15.70
N PHE A 219 -8.89 -20.22 16.91
CA PHE A 219 -9.26 -20.93 18.12
C PHE A 219 -10.77 -20.78 18.36
N HIS A 220 -11.49 -21.88 18.38
CA HIS A 220 -12.74 -21.92 19.12
C HIS A 220 -12.39 -21.98 20.62
N GLU A 221 -12.86 -21.02 21.40
CA GLU A 221 -12.55 -20.83 22.84
C GLU A 221 -12.65 -22.10 23.71
N ASN A 222 -13.26 -23.17 23.21
CA ASN A 222 -13.48 -24.42 23.93
C ASN A 222 -12.67 -25.63 23.43
N SER A 223 -11.80 -25.51 22.43
CA SER A 223 -11.01 -26.64 21.95
C SER A 223 -9.54 -26.51 22.34
N LYS A 224 -9.09 -27.45 23.20
CA LYS A 224 -7.67 -27.61 23.59
C LYS A 224 -6.80 -28.19 22.45
N HIS A 225 -7.31 -28.31 21.23
CA HIS A 225 -6.60 -28.95 20.11
C HIS A 225 -6.42 -27.97 18.96
N THR A 226 -5.19 -27.63 18.69
CA THR A 226 -4.74 -26.97 17.47
C THR A 226 -4.91 -27.93 16.30
N THR A 227 -5.94 -27.75 15.50
CA THR A 227 -6.17 -28.61 14.33
C THR A 227 -5.35 -28.11 13.16
N ARG A 228 -4.44 -28.95 12.64
CA ARG A 228 -3.72 -28.66 11.40
C ARG A 228 -4.70 -28.51 10.23
N MET A 229 -4.62 -27.40 9.52
CA MET A 229 -5.47 -27.15 8.35
C MET A 229 -4.90 -27.85 7.11
N PRO A 230 -5.67 -28.70 6.40
CA PRO A 230 -5.16 -29.46 5.25
C PRO A 230 -4.54 -28.57 4.16
N TYR A 231 -5.07 -27.36 3.94
CA TYR A 231 -4.55 -26.44 2.94
C TYR A 231 -3.19 -25.82 3.32
N MET A 232 -2.80 -25.89 4.61
CA MET A 232 -1.51 -25.45 5.12
C MET A 232 -0.43 -26.53 5.04
N LYS A 233 -0.75 -27.73 4.56
CA LYS A 233 0.20 -28.83 4.50
C LYS A 233 1.55 -28.47 3.87
N PRO A 234 1.62 -27.75 2.72
CA PRO A 234 2.92 -27.36 2.14
C PRO A 234 3.76 -26.49 3.09
N VAL A 235 3.12 -25.64 3.89
CA VAL A 235 3.80 -24.80 4.89
C VAL A 235 4.31 -25.69 6.04
N TYR A 236 3.48 -26.58 6.57
CA TYR A 236 3.93 -27.51 7.63
C TYR A 236 5.10 -28.38 7.18
N ASP A 237 5.07 -28.89 5.95
CA ASP A 237 6.15 -29.71 5.40
C ASP A 237 7.50 -28.93 5.39
N VAL A 238 7.45 -27.63 5.04
CA VAL A 238 8.63 -26.75 5.09
C VAL A 238 9.10 -26.52 6.51
N LEU A 239 8.19 -26.24 7.45
CA LEU A 239 8.53 -26.04 8.85
C LEU A 239 9.15 -27.29 9.50
N GLU A 240 8.58 -28.44 9.19
CA GLU A 240 9.08 -29.72 9.72
C GLU A 240 10.47 -30.09 9.18
N LYS A 241 10.67 -29.89 7.87
CA LYS A 241 11.96 -30.15 7.18
C LYS A 241 13.07 -29.25 7.67
N ASN A 242 12.74 -28.02 8.09
CA ASN A 242 13.71 -26.98 8.40
C ASN A 242 13.67 -26.55 9.87
N ARG A 243 13.42 -27.49 10.79
CA ARG A 243 13.41 -27.20 12.24
C ARG A 243 14.75 -26.59 12.69
N GLY A 244 14.66 -25.55 13.51
CA GLY A 244 15.84 -24.84 14.03
C GLY A 244 16.41 -23.78 13.10
N LYS A 245 15.83 -23.59 11.89
CA LYS A 245 16.21 -22.55 10.93
C LYS A 245 15.15 -21.44 10.89
N VAL A 246 15.56 -20.25 10.52
CA VAL A 246 14.65 -19.18 10.13
C VAL A 246 14.09 -19.49 8.74
N ILE A 247 12.78 -19.37 8.58
CA ILE A 247 12.11 -19.56 7.30
C ILE A 247 11.49 -18.22 6.90
N TYR A 248 11.79 -17.78 5.69
CA TYR A 248 11.33 -16.52 5.14
C TYR A 248 10.50 -16.79 3.88
N PHE A 249 9.21 -16.49 3.95
CA PHE A 249 8.31 -16.55 2.80
C PHE A 249 8.15 -15.16 2.21
N ASP A 250 8.54 -14.99 0.97
CA ASP A 250 8.42 -13.78 0.16
C ASP A 250 7.35 -13.99 -0.90
N PHE A 251 6.21 -13.32 -0.78
CA PHE A 251 5.13 -13.36 -1.77
C PHE A 251 5.23 -12.14 -2.69
N TRP A 252 5.35 -12.38 -3.98
CA TRP A 252 5.57 -11.34 -4.97
C TRP A 252 4.84 -11.58 -6.29
N ALA A 253 4.80 -10.56 -7.15
CA ALA A 253 4.24 -10.64 -8.49
C ALA A 253 5.00 -9.73 -9.46
N ARG A 254 5.05 -10.09 -10.74
CA ARG A 254 5.75 -9.31 -11.77
C ARG A 254 5.14 -7.92 -11.99
N TRP A 255 3.83 -7.79 -11.83
CA TRP A 255 3.13 -6.51 -11.92
C TRP A 255 3.38 -5.58 -10.72
N CYS A 256 4.13 -6.01 -9.73
CA CYS A 256 4.40 -5.30 -8.50
C CYS A 256 5.81 -4.68 -8.55
N PRO A 257 5.99 -3.40 -8.94
CA PRO A 257 7.31 -2.78 -9.04
C PRO A 257 8.11 -2.80 -7.73
N PRO A 258 7.52 -2.56 -6.54
CA PRO A 258 8.23 -2.72 -5.28
C PRO A 258 8.80 -4.14 -5.09
N CYS A 259 8.04 -5.17 -5.48
CA CYS A 259 8.52 -6.55 -5.39
C CYS A 259 9.76 -6.77 -6.26
N LEU A 260 9.73 -6.26 -7.49
CA LEU A 260 10.86 -6.41 -8.43
C LEU A 260 12.12 -5.69 -7.93
N ALA A 261 11.95 -4.54 -7.30
CA ALA A 261 13.07 -3.80 -6.75
C ALA A 261 13.69 -4.49 -5.53
N GLU A 262 12.96 -5.36 -4.85
CA GLU A 262 13.48 -6.13 -3.71
C GLU A 262 14.23 -7.40 -4.12
N MET A 263 14.26 -7.76 -5.40
CA MET A 263 14.99 -8.94 -5.87
C MET A 263 16.50 -8.84 -5.60
N GLU A 264 17.10 -7.64 -5.71
CA GLU A 264 18.51 -7.44 -5.36
C GLU A 264 18.76 -7.48 -3.85
N PRO A 265 18.01 -6.76 -3.01
CA PRO A 265 18.03 -6.93 -1.55
C PRO A 265 17.85 -8.38 -1.09
N LEU A 266 16.96 -9.16 -1.73
CA LEU A 266 16.76 -10.57 -1.41
C LEU A 266 18.01 -11.42 -1.65
N LYS A 267 18.72 -11.18 -2.74
CA LYS A 267 20.02 -11.81 -3.03
C LYS A 267 21.09 -11.43 -2.00
N GLN A 268 21.10 -10.14 -1.58
CA GLN A 268 22.01 -9.68 -0.55
C GLN A 268 21.68 -10.30 0.81
N LEU A 269 20.39 -10.43 1.16
CA LEU A 269 19.96 -11.15 2.35
C LEU A 269 20.48 -12.60 2.32
N ARG A 270 20.27 -13.30 1.21
CA ARG A 270 20.75 -14.67 1.03
C ARG A 270 22.29 -14.79 1.20
N SER A 271 23.05 -13.81 0.75
CA SER A 271 24.53 -13.85 0.85
C SER A 271 25.04 -13.65 2.27
N LYS A 272 24.24 -13.05 3.16
CA LYS A 272 24.62 -12.77 4.56
C LYS A 272 24.43 -13.95 5.50
N PHE A 273 23.57 -14.90 5.16
CA PHE A 273 23.23 -16.05 6.01
C PHE A 273 23.44 -17.36 5.27
N SER A 274 23.82 -18.41 5.98
CA SER A 274 23.94 -19.75 5.41
C SER A 274 22.56 -20.39 5.17
N THR A 275 22.48 -21.41 4.33
CA THR A 275 21.28 -22.23 4.17
C THR A 275 20.98 -23.09 5.41
N ASP A 276 21.91 -23.15 6.37
CA ASP A 276 21.69 -23.82 7.63
C ASP A 276 20.98 -22.90 8.64
N ASP A 277 21.09 -21.57 8.46
CA ASP A 277 20.46 -20.58 9.34
C ASP A 277 19.14 -20.04 8.76
N LEU A 278 19.09 -19.79 7.45
CA LEU A 278 17.97 -19.14 6.78
C LEU A 278 17.55 -19.88 5.53
N ILE A 279 16.28 -20.21 5.42
CA ILE A 279 15.63 -20.74 4.23
C ILE A 279 14.72 -19.66 3.64
N ILE A 280 14.88 -19.36 2.36
CA ILE A 280 14.07 -18.34 1.66
C ILE A 280 13.21 -19.04 0.62
N TYR A 281 11.89 -18.86 0.72
CA TYR A 281 10.92 -19.23 -0.29
C TYR A 281 10.40 -17.96 -0.98
N SER A 282 10.79 -17.76 -2.22
CA SER A 282 10.30 -16.66 -3.06
C SER A 282 9.14 -17.17 -3.93
N ILE A 283 7.92 -16.76 -3.58
CA ILE A 283 6.67 -17.32 -4.09
C ILE A 283 6.00 -16.31 -5.04
N CYS A 284 6.01 -16.60 -6.33
CA CYS A 284 5.27 -15.81 -7.31
C CYS A 284 3.79 -16.18 -7.30
N VAL A 285 2.89 -15.17 -7.16
CA VAL A 285 1.46 -15.43 -6.91
C VAL A 285 0.53 -15.20 -8.10
N SER A 286 0.99 -14.64 -9.22
CA SER A 286 0.03 -14.12 -10.20
C SER A 286 0.39 -14.23 -11.68
N GLU A 287 1.54 -14.76 -12.01
CA GLU A 287 1.98 -14.77 -13.41
C GLU A 287 1.76 -16.14 -14.07
N PRO A 288 1.55 -16.22 -15.41
CA PRO A 288 1.76 -17.44 -16.14
C PRO A 288 3.18 -17.97 -15.89
N LYS A 289 3.33 -19.29 -15.81
CA LYS A 289 4.58 -19.92 -15.43
C LYS A 289 5.75 -19.49 -16.33
N GLU A 290 5.50 -19.32 -17.60
CA GLU A 290 6.47 -18.87 -18.60
C GLU A 290 7.04 -17.49 -18.27
N GLN A 291 6.16 -16.55 -17.91
CA GLN A 291 6.56 -15.19 -17.53
C GLN A 291 7.28 -15.14 -16.18
N TRP A 292 6.90 -16.01 -15.25
CA TRP A 292 7.63 -16.19 -13.99
C TRP A 292 9.05 -16.69 -14.24
N GLU A 293 9.22 -17.69 -15.12
CA GLU A 293 10.55 -18.23 -15.49
C GLU A 293 11.44 -17.18 -16.16
N GLU A 294 10.86 -16.34 -17.04
CA GLU A 294 11.55 -15.20 -17.64
C GLU A 294 12.04 -14.23 -16.57
N CYS A 295 11.19 -13.89 -15.62
CA CYS A 295 11.51 -12.99 -14.51
C CYS A 295 12.62 -13.55 -13.62
N LEU A 296 12.62 -14.85 -13.30
CA LEU A 296 13.71 -15.49 -12.57
C LEU A 296 15.05 -15.40 -13.28
N ASN A 297 15.05 -15.47 -14.61
CA ASN A 297 16.27 -15.31 -15.42
C ASN A 297 16.73 -13.85 -15.46
N GLU A 298 15.79 -12.90 -15.68
CA GLU A 298 16.05 -11.47 -15.73
C GLU A 298 16.71 -10.98 -14.43
N TYR A 299 16.19 -11.40 -13.27
CA TYR A 299 16.73 -11.02 -11.96
C TYR A 299 17.80 -11.97 -11.43
N SER A 300 18.18 -12.97 -12.18
CA SER A 300 19.23 -13.94 -11.81
C SER A 300 18.99 -14.58 -10.42
N LEU A 301 17.77 -15.00 -10.13
CA LEU A 301 17.40 -15.61 -8.84
C LEU A 301 17.71 -17.11 -8.77
N LYS A 302 17.78 -17.79 -9.91
CA LYS A 302 18.04 -19.24 -9.97
C LYS A 302 19.42 -19.60 -9.40
N ASN A 303 19.50 -20.74 -8.75
CA ASN A 303 20.75 -21.34 -8.24
C ASN A 303 21.50 -20.49 -7.19
N ARG A 304 20.77 -19.68 -6.42
CA ARG A 304 21.37 -18.85 -5.37
C ARG A 304 21.05 -19.28 -3.93
N GLY A 305 20.51 -20.49 -3.75
CA GLY A 305 20.04 -20.93 -2.42
C GLY A 305 18.74 -20.24 -1.98
N ILE A 306 17.97 -19.74 -2.95
CA ILE A 306 16.61 -19.23 -2.80
C ILE A 306 15.68 -20.22 -3.48
N GLU A 307 14.70 -20.73 -2.74
CA GLU A 307 13.68 -21.64 -3.26
C GLU A 307 12.64 -20.81 -4.03
N CYS A 308 12.86 -20.64 -5.34
CA CYS A 308 11.95 -19.90 -6.20
C CYS A 308 10.82 -20.84 -6.65
N VAL A 309 9.60 -20.52 -6.25
CA VAL A 309 8.43 -21.37 -6.51
C VAL A 309 7.28 -20.57 -7.10
N HIS A 310 6.49 -21.22 -7.95
CA HIS A 310 5.24 -20.66 -8.44
C HIS A 310 4.08 -21.13 -7.56
N VAL A 311 3.16 -20.24 -7.25
CA VAL A 311 2.06 -20.50 -6.31
C VAL A 311 1.20 -21.71 -6.71
N THR A 312 1.00 -21.93 -8.02
CA THR A 312 0.19 -23.06 -8.53
C THR A 312 0.84 -24.40 -8.26
N ASP A 313 2.16 -24.48 -8.39
CA ASP A 313 2.92 -25.73 -8.24
C ASP A 313 3.20 -26.02 -6.76
N TYR A 314 3.43 -24.97 -5.96
CA TYR A 314 3.83 -25.14 -4.56
C TYR A 314 2.63 -25.24 -3.60
N LEU A 315 1.70 -24.28 -3.67
CA LEU A 315 0.54 -24.23 -2.77
C LEU A 315 -0.73 -24.78 -3.43
N GLY A 316 -0.87 -24.59 -4.73
CA GLY A 316 -2.13 -24.70 -5.44
C GLY A 316 -3.02 -23.48 -5.22
N ILE A 317 -3.70 -23.02 -6.26
CA ILE A 317 -4.50 -21.77 -6.23
C ILE A 317 -5.54 -21.76 -5.11
N ASN A 318 -6.27 -22.86 -4.93
CA ASN A 318 -7.32 -22.95 -3.91
C ASN A 318 -6.77 -22.89 -2.48
N ASN A 319 -5.61 -23.50 -2.23
CA ASN A 319 -4.94 -23.46 -0.94
C ASN A 319 -4.37 -22.06 -0.69
N TYR A 320 -3.74 -21.46 -1.71
CA TYR A 320 -3.24 -20.09 -1.62
C TYR A 320 -4.33 -19.10 -1.24
N GLN A 321 -5.52 -19.19 -1.82
CA GLN A 321 -6.63 -18.29 -1.45
C GLN A 321 -7.03 -18.42 0.03
N LYS A 322 -6.99 -19.64 0.57
CA LYS A 322 -7.24 -19.87 2.00
C LYS A 322 -6.11 -19.33 2.88
N ILE A 323 -4.85 -19.60 2.50
CA ILE A 323 -3.65 -19.07 3.18
C ILE A 323 -3.64 -17.55 3.15
N ARG A 324 -3.93 -16.95 1.98
CA ARG A 324 -4.05 -15.51 1.80
C ARG A 324 -5.04 -14.89 2.79
N LYS A 325 -6.20 -15.50 2.96
CA LYS A 325 -7.22 -15.05 3.91
C LYS A 325 -6.73 -15.20 5.36
N GLN A 326 -6.15 -16.34 5.72
CA GLN A 326 -5.66 -16.61 7.06
C GLN A 326 -4.50 -15.71 7.46
N TRP A 327 -3.53 -15.52 6.57
CA TRP A 327 -2.37 -14.66 6.79
C TRP A 327 -2.63 -13.19 6.50
N LYS A 328 -3.85 -12.82 6.08
CA LYS A 328 -4.26 -11.46 5.74
C LYS A 328 -3.35 -10.82 4.68
N ILE A 329 -2.96 -11.60 3.66
CA ILE A 329 -2.15 -11.12 2.55
C ILE A 329 -3.05 -10.23 1.67
N ASP A 330 -3.05 -8.94 1.91
CA ASP A 330 -3.91 -7.94 1.24
C ASP A 330 -3.17 -7.12 0.18
N ARG A 331 -1.83 -7.14 0.23
CA ARG A 331 -0.96 -6.38 -0.68
C ARG A 331 0.30 -7.18 -1.02
N MET A 332 1.05 -6.71 -2.04
CA MET A 332 2.38 -7.21 -2.41
C MET A 332 3.39 -6.05 -2.38
N PRO A 333 4.66 -6.29 -2.00
CA PRO A 333 5.19 -7.55 -1.46
C PRO A 333 4.62 -7.90 -0.08
N TYR A 334 4.64 -9.18 0.28
CA TYR A 334 4.20 -9.64 1.60
C TYR A 334 5.15 -10.71 2.15
N TYR A 335 5.52 -10.59 3.40
CA TYR A 335 6.52 -11.43 4.05
C TYR A 335 5.96 -12.13 5.29
N VAL A 336 6.39 -13.38 5.51
CA VAL A 336 6.06 -14.19 6.69
C VAL A 336 7.32 -14.85 7.23
#